data_746926473b30882931912d9a8cd62f11
#
_entry.id   746926473b30882931912d9a8cd62f11
#
_cell.length_a   1.000
_cell.length_b   1.000
_cell.length_c   1.000
_cell.angle_alpha   90.00
_cell.angle_beta   90.00
_cell.angle_gamma   90.00
#
_symmetry.space_group_name_H-M   'P 1'
#
loop_
_entity.id
_entity.type
_entity.pdbx_description
1 polymer ?
#
loop_
_entity_poly.entity_id
_entity_poly.type
_entity_poly.pdbx_seq_one_letter_code
_entity_poly.pdbx_strand_id
1 'polypeptide(L)'
;DILFIRGAYGKGWPVEQFQGKHMVVITGGTGLAPVKSMLNMFWDQEDFVKSVHLISGFKNEDGIIFKNDLDRWKEKFTTTYALDTDHKDGWETGFVTEFVSGIPFRDFGEDYSVVVVGPPPMMKFTGLEVLKQGVPEEKIWMSFERKMSCAVGKCGHCRIDEVYVCLDGPV
;
A
#
# COMPACT_ATOMS: atom_id res chain seq x y z
N ASP A 1 -5.27 27.85 -12.84
CA ASP A 1 -4.98 26.85 -13.88
C ASP A 1 -6.16 25.89 -13.99
N ILE A 2 -6.47 25.44 -15.22
CA ILE A 2 -7.51 24.45 -15.48
C ILE A 2 -6.84 23.13 -15.80
N LEU A 3 -7.22 22.06 -15.09
CA LEU A 3 -6.74 20.70 -15.32
C LEU A 3 -7.88 19.85 -15.88
N PHE A 4 -7.64 19.24 -17.04
CA PHE A 4 -8.58 18.29 -17.64
C PHE A 4 -8.23 16.88 -17.21
N ILE A 5 -9.16 16.20 -16.52
CA ILE A 5 -8.98 14.84 -16.01
C ILE A 5 -9.97 13.91 -16.72
N ARG A 6 -9.47 12.75 -17.16
CA ARG A 6 -10.27 11.66 -17.69
C ARG A 6 -10.09 10.43 -16.81
N GLY A 7 -11.18 9.83 -16.33
CA GLY A 7 -11.21 8.67 -15.43
C GLY A 7 -12.43 8.79 -14.51
N ALA A 8 -12.66 7.95 -13.49
CA ALA A 8 -11.77 6.91 -13.03
C ALA A 8 -11.88 5.64 -13.89
N TYR A 9 -10.78 4.86 -13.96
CA TYR A 9 -10.72 3.61 -14.71
C TYR A 9 -10.33 2.45 -13.78
N GLY A 10 -10.79 1.25 -14.11
CA GLY A 10 -10.53 0.04 -13.35
C GLY A 10 -11.36 -0.07 -12.07
N LYS A 11 -10.97 -0.99 -11.21
CA LYS A 11 -11.56 -1.22 -9.88
C LYS A 11 -10.64 -0.64 -8.81
N GLY A 12 -11.22 -0.09 -7.75
CA GLY A 12 -10.47 0.36 -6.58
C GLY A 12 -10.16 -0.80 -5.61
N TRP A 13 -9.62 -0.45 -4.44
CA TRP A 13 -9.42 -1.39 -3.35
C TRP A 13 -10.76 -2.00 -2.93
N PRO A 14 -10.85 -3.33 -2.74
CA PRO A 14 -12.07 -4.00 -2.29
C PRO A 14 -12.26 -3.81 -0.77
N VAL A 15 -12.48 -2.57 -0.35
CA VAL A 15 -12.46 -2.17 1.07
C VAL A 15 -13.46 -2.95 1.93
N GLU A 16 -14.58 -3.41 1.35
CA GLU A 16 -15.57 -4.24 2.03
C GLU A 16 -14.97 -5.58 2.49
N GLN A 17 -13.98 -6.11 1.79
CA GLN A 17 -13.28 -7.33 2.16
C GLN A 17 -12.29 -7.13 3.32
N PHE A 18 -11.98 -5.88 3.66
CA PHE A 18 -11.09 -5.52 4.75
C PHE A 18 -11.83 -5.27 6.07
N GLN A 19 -13.15 -5.19 6.02
CA GLN A 19 -13.97 -4.95 7.21
C GLN A 19 -13.73 -6.00 8.29
N GLY A 20 -13.49 -5.54 9.52
CA GLY A 20 -13.25 -6.40 10.68
C GLY A 20 -11.91 -7.13 10.69
N LYS A 21 -10.96 -6.71 9.84
CA LYS A 21 -9.61 -7.32 9.77
C LYS A 21 -8.53 -6.42 10.37
N HIS A 22 -7.40 -7.03 10.70
CA HIS A 22 -6.14 -6.34 10.92
C HIS A 22 -5.52 -6.01 9.56
N MET A 23 -5.19 -4.75 9.32
CA MET A 23 -4.62 -4.31 8.06
C MET A 23 -3.14 -4.06 8.20
N VAL A 24 -2.34 -4.66 7.32
CA VAL A 24 -0.92 -4.35 7.15
C VAL A 24 -0.77 -3.65 5.81
N VAL A 25 -0.32 -2.40 5.82
CA VAL A 25 -0.15 -1.60 4.61
C VAL A 25 1.33 -1.22 4.48
N ILE A 26 1.99 -1.68 3.43
CA ILE A 26 3.41 -1.47 3.19
C ILE A 26 3.58 -0.68 1.90
N THR A 27 4.15 0.52 1.99
CA THR A 27 4.27 1.42 0.85
C THR A 27 5.69 1.90 0.62
N GLY A 28 6.03 2.16 -0.65
CA GLY A 28 7.30 2.77 -1.03
C GLY A 28 7.12 4.00 -1.90
N GLY A 29 7.67 5.13 -1.48
CA GLY A 29 7.63 6.39 -2.22
C GLY A 29 6.21 6.83 -2.59
N THR A 30 5.96 7.05 -3.88
CA THR A 30 4.65 7.46 -4.41
C THR A 30 3.56 6.39 -4.25
N GLY A 31 3.92 5.14 -3.92
CA GLY A 31 2.96 4.08 -3.62
C GLY A 31 2.06 4.35 -2.41
N LEU A 32 2.38 5.38 -1.61
CA LEU A 32 1.48 5.86 -0.56
C LEU A 32 0.22 6.54 -1.12
N ALA A 33 0.28 7.13 -2.32
CA ALA A 33 -0.83 7.86 -2.91
C ALA A 33 -2.06 6.96 -3.22
N PRO A 34 -1.92 5.78 -3.86
CA PRO A 34 -3.05 4.90 -4.12
C PRO A 34 -3.77 4.36 -2.88
N VAL A 35 -3.09 4.30 -1.73
CA VAL A 35 -3.69 3.80 -0.47
C VAL A 35 -4.20 4.91 0.44
N LYS A 36 -3.89 6.16 0.15
CA LYS A 36 -4.23 7.29 1.01
C LYS A 36 -5.73 7.39 1.32
N SER A 37 -6.59 7.26 0.31
CA SER A 37 -8.05 7.34 0.50
C SER A 37 -8.56 6.21 1.39
N MET A 38 -8.04 4.99 1.22
CA MET A 38 -8.36 3.84 2.06
C MET A 38 -7.89 4.04 3.51
N LEU A 39 -6.66 4.54 3.71
CA LEU A 39 -6.14 4.85 5.05
C LEU A 39 -6.95 5.94 5.75
N ASN A 40 -7.38 6.98 5.02
CA ASN A 40 -8.24 8.01 5.56
C ASN A 40 -9.62 7.45 5.94
N MET A 41 -10.18 6.55 5.14
CA MET A 41 -11.42 5.88 5.49
C MET A 41 -11.29 5.05 6.79
N PHE A 42 -10.20 4.30 6.96
CA PHE A 42 -9.93 3.57 8.20
C PHE A 42 -9.72 4.49 9.41
N TRP A 43 -9.16 5.66 9.18
CA TRP A 43 -9.00 6.69 10.21
C TRP A 43 -10.37 7.25 10.66
N ASP A 44 -11.23 7.59 9.69
CA ASP A 44 -12.52 8.25 9.94
C ASP A 44 -13.58 7.28 10.50
N GLN A 45 -13.43 5.97 10.18
CA GLN A 45 -14.35 4.90 10.59
C GLN A 45 -13.61 3.91 11.51
N GLU A 46 -13.51 4.26 12.81
CA GLU A 46 -12.69 3.53 13.80
C GLU A 46 -13.01 2.03 13.91
N ASP A 47 -14.26 1.65 13.77
CA ASP A 47 -14.71 0.26 13.90
C ASP A 47 -14.68 -0.52 12.57
N PHE A 48 -14.24 0.10 11.48
CA PHE A 48 -14.24 -0.56 10.18
C PHE A 48 -13.18 -1.67 10.09
N VAL A 49 -11.99 -1.43 10.62
CA VAL A 49 -10.91 -2.41 10.74
C VAL A 49 -10.46 -2.56 12.18
N LYS A 50 -9.94 -3.73 12.55
CA LYS A 50 -9.47 -4.00 13.92
C LYS A 50 -8.24 -3.18 14.29
N SER A 51 -7.30 -3.07 13.38
CA SER A 51 -6.07 -2.25 13.51
C SER A 51 -5.45 -1.98 12.16
N VAL A 52 -4.56 -0.99 12.11
CA VAL A 52 -3.72 -0.71 10.93
C VAL A 52 -2.26 -0.68 11.35
N HIS A 53 -1.44 -1.50 10.69
CA HIS A 53 0.02 -1.43 10.75
C HIS A 53 0.51 -0.84 9.42
N LEU A 54 1.01 0.38 9.46
CA LEU A 54 1.48 1.13 8.29
C LEU A 54 3.00 1.20 8.26
N ILE A 55 3.63 0.59 7.27
CA ILE A 55 5.05 0.77 6.97
C ILE A 55 5.18 1.60 5.71
N SER A 56 5.82 2.76 5.79
CA SER A 56 6.03 3.64 4.62
C SER A 56 7.48 4.04 4.49
N GLY A 57 8.12 3.66 3.39
CA GLY A 57 9.50 4.01 3.09
C GLY A 57 9.63 5.06 2.00
N PHE A 58 10.64 5.91 2.13
CA PHE A 58 10.98 6.93 1.14
C PHE A 58 12.49 6.94 0.91
N LYS A 59 12.91 7.35 -0.28
CA LYS A 59 14.33 7.35 -0.63
C LYS A 59 15.14 8.30 0.26
N ASN A 60 14.59 9.48 0.53
CA ASN A 60 15.20 10.55 1.32
C ASN A 60 14.11 11.48 1.86
N GLU A 61 14.50 12.48 2.66
CA GLU A 61 13.55 13.40 3.29
C GLU A 61 12.76 14.26 2.28
N ASP A 62 13.37 14.62 1.16
CA ASP A 62 12.72 15.40 0.09
C ASP A 62 11.63 14.58 -0.63
N GLY A 63 11.77 13.26 -0.63
CA GLY A 63 10.81 12.33 -1.22
C GLY A 63 9.56 12.07 -0.37
N ILE A 64 9.49 12.58 0.86
CA ILE A 64 8.35 12.37 1.75
C ILE A 64 7.13 13.13 1.24
N ILE A 65 6.09 12.41 0.90
CA ILE A 65 4.79 12.97 0.50
C ILE A 65 3.77 12.86 1.65
N PHE A 66 2.74 13.68 1.61
CA PHE A 66 1.62 13.66 2.58
C PHE A 66 2.05 13.77 4.05
N LYS A 67 3.03 14.63 4.37
CA LYS A 67 3.62 14.78 5.71
C LYS A 67 2.55 14.94 6.81
N ASN A 68 1.55 15.78 6.57
CA ASN A 68 0.46 16.01 7.54
C ASN A 68 -0.39 14.75 7.79
N ASP A 69 -0.63 13.93 6.75
CA ASP A 69 -1.37 12.68 6.90
C ASP A 69 -0.54 11.64 7.66
N LEU A 70 0.77 11.55 7.36
CA LEU A 70 1.70 10.67 8.07
C LEU A 70 1.73 10.99 9.57
N ASP A 71 1.79 12.28 9.94
CA ASP A 71 1.77 12.68 11.35
C ASP A 71 0.44 12.37 12.02
N ARG A 72 -0.68 12.62 11.33
CA ARG A 72 -2.02 12.31 11.82
C ARG A 72 -2.21 10.80 12.04
N TRP A 73 -1.77 9.96 11.11
CA TRP A 73 -1.96 8.50 11.21
C TRP A 73 -1.23 7.87 12.39
N LYS A 74 -0.14 8.48 12.90
CA LYS A 74 0.55 8.01 14.12
C LYS A 74 -0.34 7.99 15.36
N GLU A 75 -1.41 8.80 15.40
CA GLU A 75 -2.29 8.90 16.55
C GLU A 75 -3.17 7.65 16.74
N LYS A 76 -3.51 6.93 15.65
CA LYS A 76 -4.40 5.77 15.69
C LYS A 76 -3.79 4.49 15.12
N PHE A 77 -2.81 4.59 14.23
CA PHE A 77 -2.20 3.44 13.57
C PHE A 77 -0.86 3.10 14.22
N THR A 78 -0.50 1.83 14.20
CA THR A 78 0.89 1.42 14.46
C THR A 78 1.69 1.75 13.21
N THR A 79 2.63 2.69 13.30
CA THR A 79 3.36 3.19 12.14
C THR A 79 4.86 2.94 12.24
N THR A 80 5.46 2.55 11.12
CA THR A 80 6.92 2.53 10.91
C THR A 80 7.21 3.34 9.66
N TYR A 81 7.90 4.46 9.80
CA TYR A 81 8.34 5.28 8.68
C TYR A 81 9.85 5.15 8.53
N ALA A 82 10.31 4.94 7.29
CA ALA A 82 11.71 4.70 7.01
C ALA A 82 12.25 5.58 5.87
N LEU A 83 13.52 5.91 5.95
CA LEU A 83 14.30 6.50 4.86
C LEU A 83 15.39 5.50 4.43
N ASP A 84 15.59 5.34 3.12
CA ASP A 84 16.55 4.35 2.63
C ASP A 84 17.97 4.58 3.16
N THR A 85 18.40 5.84 3.23
CA THR A 85 19.77 6.21 3.61
C THR A 85 19.86 7.39 4.60
N ASP A 86 18.87 8.28 4.61
CA ASP A 86 18.89 9.46 5.45
C ASP A 86 18.51 9.11 6.89
N HIS A 87 18.95 9.94 7.82
CA HIS A 87 18.52 9.87 9.21
C HIS A 87 17.53 10.99 9.52
N LYS A 88 16.41 10.64 10.16
CA LYS A 88 15.41 11.60 10.62
C LYS A 88 14.86 11.16 11.97
N ASP A 89 14.78 12.08 12.92
CA ASP A 89 14.27 11.81 14.27
C ASP A 89 12.86 11.21 14.24
N GLY A 90 12.69 10.07 14.91
CA GLY A 90 11.43 9.32 14.94
C GLY A 90 11.12 8.53 13.66
N TRP A 91 12.10 8.36 12.79
CA TRP A 91 12.05 7.53 11.59
C TRP A 91 13.14 6.46 11.64
N GLU A 92 12.89 5.34 11.02
CA GLU A 92 13.89 4.29 10.83
C GLU A 92 14.80 4.59 9.64
N THR A 93 15.98 3.99 9.60
CA THR A 93 16.86 4.00 8.43
C THR A 93 16.95 2.59 7.87
N GLY A 94 16.68 2.43 6.59
CA GLY A 94 16.67 1.13 5.88
C GLY A 94 15.46 0.93 4.99
N PHE A 95 15.41 -0.20 4.31
CA PHE A 95 14.33 -0.54 3.40
C PHE A 95 13.11 -1.08 4.14
N VAL A 96 11.91 -0.79 3.64
CA VAL A 96 10.65 -1.27 4.24
C VAL A 96 10.59 -2.78 4.45
N THR A 97 11.32 -3.55 3.63
CA THR A 97 11.43 -5.01 3.76
C THR A 97 12.04 -5.47 5.08
N GLU A 98 12.92 -4.68 5.66
CA GLU A 98 13.61 -5.00 6.92
C GLU A 98 12.64 -4.95 8.12
N PHE A 99 11.58 -4.16 8.01
CA PHE A 99 10.61 -3.95 9.10
C PHE A 99 9.43 -4.93 9.06
N VAL A 100 9.30 -5.74 8.00
CA VAL A 100 8.22 -6.74 7.85
C VAL A 100 8.25 -7.77 8.98
N SER A 101 9.45 -8.18 9.41
CA SER A 101 9.62 -9.16 10.50
C SER A 101 9.12 -8.67 11.87
N GLY A 102 8.96 -7.36 12.05
CA GLY A 102 8.43 -6.75 13.27
C GLY A 102 6.90 -6.78 13.36
N ILE A 103 6.20 -7.19 12.30
CA ILE A 103 4.73 -7.25 12.28
C ILE A 103 4.27 -8.51 13.01
N PRO A 104 3.35 -8.39 13.99
CA PRO A 104 2.89 -9.52 14.79
C PRO A 104 1.81 -10.34 14.07
N PHE A 105 2.10 -10.90 12.90
CA PHE A 105 1.14 -11.68 12.09
C PHE A 105 0.47 -12.82 12.87
N ARG A 106 1.21 -13.45 13.82
CA ARG A 106 0.67 -14.56 14.64
C ARG A 106 -0.44 -14.11 15.58
N ASP A 107 -0.44 -12.84 15.98
CA ASP A 107 -1.43 -12.31 16.92
C ASP A 107 -2.73 -11.93 16.20
N PHE A 108 -2.71 -11.82 14.87
CA PHE A 108 -3.89 -11.47 14.07
C PHE A 108 -4.85 -12.65 13.83
N GLY A 109 -4.40 -13.88 14.09
CA GLY A 109 -5.17 -15.09 13.75
C GLY A 109 -5.39 -15.21 12.25
N GLU A 110 -6.65 -15.43 11.84
CA GLU A 110 -7.00 -15.53 10.41
C GLU A 110 -7.53 -14.22 9.81
N ASP A 111 -7.86 -13.23 10.63
CA ASP A 111 -8.58 -12.02 10.22
C ASP A 111 -7.63 -10.87 9.89
N TYR A 112 -6.78 -11.03 8.88
CA TYR A 112 -5.92 -9.95 8.41
C TYR A 112 -5.77 -9.92 6.90
N SER A 113 -5.32 -8.79 6.38
CA SER A 113 -4.92 -8.60 4.98
C SER A 113 -3.68 -7.72 4.90
N VAL A 114 -2.84 -8.00 3.91
CA VAL A 114 -1.59 -7.27 3.63
C VAL A 114 -1.74 -6.55 2.30
N VAL A 115 -1.45 -5.26 2.29
CA VAL A 115 -1.47 -4.41 1.09
C VAL A 115 -0.06 -3.93 0.82
N VAL A 116 0.47 -4.16 -0.38
CA VAL A 116 1.82 -3.75 -0.77
C VAL A 116 1.76 -2.90 -2.04
N VAL A 117 2.26 -1.66 -1.96
CA VAL A 117 2.24 -0.70 -3.08
C VAL A 117 3.54 0.08 -3.15
N GLY A 118 4.16 0.07 -4.31
CA GLY A 118 5.40 0.82 -4.52
C GLY A 118 6.11 0.44 -5.81
N PRO A 119 7.38 0.79 -5.95
CA PRO A 119 8.19 0.38 -7.09
C PRO A 119 8.24 -1.15 -7.24
N PRO A 120 8.25 -1.69 -8.48
CA PRO A 120 8.21 -3.14 -8.70
C PRO A 120 9.27 -3.97 -7.93
N PRO A 121 10.54 -3.53 -7.83
CA PRO A 121 11.51 -4.24 -7.01
C PRO A 121 11.13 -4.30 -5.52
N MET A 122 10.67 -3.17 -4.96
CA MET A 122 10.22 -3.11 -3.57
C MET A 122 9.04 -4.05 -3.34
N MET A 123 8.01 -4.02 -4.19
CA MET A 123 6.84 -4.92 -4.07
C MET A 123 7.25 -6.39 -4.12
N LYS A 124 8.15 -6.75 -5.05
CA LYS A 124 8.67 -8.13 -5.16
C LYS A 124 9.35 -8.59 -3.87
N PHE A 125 10.30 -7.82 -3.37
CA PHE A 125 11.06 -8.22 -2.18
C PHE A 125 10.21 -8.18 -0.92
N THR A 126 9.32 -7.18 -0.78
CA THR A 126 8.36 -7.12 0.33
C THR A 126 7.41 -8.32 0.31
N GLY A 127 6.87 -8.68 -0.86
CA GLY A 127 6.01 -9.86 -1.01
C GLY A 127 6.72 -11.14 -0.58
N LEU A 128 7.96 -11.35 -1.03
CA LEU A 128 8.77 -12.50 -0.61
C LEU A 128 9.01 -12.51 0.90
N GLU A 129 9.26 -11.35 1.51
CA GLU A 129 9.48 -11.29 2.95
C GLU A 129 8.18 -11.56 3.75
N VAL A 130 7.05 -11.04 3.28
CA VAL A 130 5.73 -11.33 3.84
C VAL A 130 5.40 -12.84 3.78
N LEU A 131 5.68 -13.48 2.64
CA LEU A 131 5.52 -14.94 2.49
C LEU A 131 6.41 -15.75 3.45
N LYS A 132 7.66 -15.31 3.69
CA LYS A 132 8.55 -15.94 4.68
C LYS A 132 8.01 -15.85 6.11
N GLN A 133 7.23 -14.82 6.43
CA GLN A 133 6.54 -14.71 7.72
C GLN A 133 5.35 -15.68 7.84
N GLY A 134 5.06 -16.47 6.80
CA GLY A 134 3.97 -17.45 6.76
C GLY A 134 2.62 -16.87 6.37
N VAL A 135 2.59 -15.67 5.80
CA VAL A 135 1.36 -15.06 5.29
C VAL A 135 0.94 -15.77 4.00
N PRO A 136 -0.29 -16.31 3.89
CA PRO A 136 -0.79 -16.92 2.67
C PRO A 136 -0.94 -15.90 1.52
N GLU A 137 -0.69 -16.34 0.28
CA GLU A 137 -0.74 -15.47 -0.90
C GLU A 137 -2.10 -14.79 -1.08
N GLU A 138 -3.19 -15.48 -0.78
CA GLU A 138 -4.57 -14.97 -0.88
C GLU A 138 -4.89 -13.81 0.07
N LYS A 139 -4.02 -13.55 1.06
CA LYS A 139 -4.14 -12.40 1.97
C LYS A 139 -3.33 -11.20 1.52
N ILE A 140 -2.54 -11.33 0.44
CA ILE A 140 -1.64 -10.30 -0.06
C ILE A 140 -2.25 -9.60 -1.27
N TRP A 141 -2.44 -8.31 -1.15
CA TRP A 141 -2.96 -7.42 -2.18
C TRP A 141 -1.85 -6.53 -2.72
N MET A 142 -1.71 -6.46 -4.02
CA MET A 142 -0.68 -5.62 -4.67
C MET A 142 -1.32 -4.74 -5.73
N SER A 143 -0.93 -3.47 -5.77
CA SER A 143 -1.36 -2.55 -6.81
C SER A 143 -0.28 -2.38 -7.86
N PHE A 144 -0.63 -2.62 -9.11
CA PHE A 144 0.28 -2.54 -10.25
C PHE A 144 0.00 -1.32 -11.12
N GLU A 145 1.04 -0.59 -11.46
CA GLU A 145 0.99 0.48 -12.45
C GLU A 145 1.35 -0.04 -13.85
N ARG A 146 0.58 0.39 -14.83
CA ARG A 146 0.84 0.16 -16.24
C ARG A 146 0.55 1.41 -17.07
N LYS A 147 1.29 1.54 -18.18
CA LYS A 147 1.01 2.60 -19.15
C LYS A 147 -0.37 2.37 -19.76
N MET A 148 -1.27 3.31 -19.57
CA MET A 148 -2.60 3.29 -20.19
C MET A 148 -2.64 4.15 -21.45
N SER A 149 -3.24 3.61 -22.51
CA SER A 149 -3.49 4.35 -23.76
C SER A 149 -4.99 4.48 -24.01
N CYS A 150 -5.71 3.38 -24.26
CA CYS A 150 -7.15 3.42 -24.56
C CYS A 150 -8.02 3.48 -23.31
N ALA A 151 -7.59 2.87 -22.21
CA ALA A 151 -8.32 2.74 -20.94
C ALA A 151 -9.68 2.00 -21.03
N VAL A 152 -9.89 1.20 -22.07
CA VAL A 152 -11.13 0.46 -22.37
C VAL A 152 -10.86 -0.99 -22.82
N GLY A 153 -9.73 -1.58 -22.43
CA GLY A 153 -9.40 -2.98 -22.68
C GLY A 153 -9.09 -3.37 -24.14
N LYS A 154 -8.79 -2.40 -25.01
CA LYS A 154 -8.63 -2.68 -26.46
C LYS A 154 -7.19 -2.78 -26.92
N CYS A 155 -6.28 -1.92 -26.41
CA CYS A 155 -4.95 -1.77 -27.00
C CYS A 155 -3.88 -2.69 -26.43
N GLY A 156 -4.11 -3.34 -25.29
CA GLY A 156 -3.16 -4.25 -24.65
C GLY A 156 -2.01 -3.60 -23.88
N HIS A 157 -1.82 -2.27 -23.92
CA HIS A 157 -0.70 -1.60 -23.27
C HIS A 157 -0.64 -1.80 -21.74
N CYS A 158 -1.79 -1.90 -21.09
CA CYS A 158 -1.90 -2.09 -19.64
C CYS A 158 -2.07 -3.56 -19.24
N ARG A 159 -1.89 -4.51 -20.17
CA ARG A 159 -2.07 -5.94 -19.90
C ARG A 159 -0.94 -6.48 -19.02
N ILE A 160 -1.32 -7.30 -18.06
CA ILE A 160 -0.45 -8.16 -17.26
C ILE A 160 -1.05 -9.55 -17.38
N ASP A 161 -0.35 -10.47 -18.02
CA ASP A 161 -0.84 -11.82 -18.37
C ASP A 161 -2.24 -11.75 -19.02
N GLU A 162 -3.28 -12.25 -18.37
CA GLU A 162 -4.67 -12.25 -18.89
C GLU A 162 -5.49 -11.04 -18.40
N VAL A 163 -4.91 -10.17 -17.55
CA VAL A 163 -5.61 -9.07 -16.88
C VAL A 163 -5.33 -7.73 -17.56
N TYR A 164 -6.36 -6.91 -17.74
CA TYR A 164 -6.24 -5.53 -18.21
C TYR A 164 -6.41 -4.55 -17.05
N VAL A 165 -5.35 -3.92 -16.61
CA VAL A 165 -5.37 -2.96 -15.47
C VAL A 165 -6.45 -1.87 -15.63
N CYS A 166 -6.75 -1.44 -16.87
CA CYS A 166 -7.79 -0.44 -17.13
C CYS A 166 -9.23 -0.95 -16.97
N LEU A 167 -9.47 -2.26 -16.95
CA LEU A 167 -10.80 -2.87 -16.77
C LEU A 167 -10.91 -3.55 -15.42
N ASP A 168 -9.90 -4.37 -15.10
CA ASP A 168 -9.94 -5.27 -13.95
C ASP A 168 -9.45 -4.57 -12.68
N GLY A 169 -8.76 -3.46 -12.87
CA GLY A 169 -8.21 -2.63 -11.80
C GLY A 169 -6.73 -2.85 -11.58
N PRO A 170 -6.05 -1.91 -10.91
CA PRO A 170 -4.64 -2.06 -10.56
C PRO A 170 -4.38 -3.04 -9.41
N VAL A 171 -5.42 -3.54 -8.76
CA VAL A 171 -5.36 -4.40 -7.55
C VAL A 171 -5.80 -5.81 -7.87
#